data_94606c65e02e69e878c771302d89193a
#
_entry.id   94606c65e02e69e878c771302d89193a
#
_cell.length_a   1.000
_cell.length_b   1.000
_cell.length_c   1.000
_cell.angle_alpha   90.00
_cell.angle_beta   90.00
_cell.angle_gamma   90.00
#
_symmetry.space_group_name_H-M   'P 1'
#
loop_
_entity.id
_entity.type
_entity.pdbx_description
1 polymer ?
#
loop_
_entity_poly.entity_id
_entity_poly.type
_entity_poly.pdbx_seq_one_letter_code
_entity_poly.pdbx_strand_id
1 'polypeptide(L)'
;SHKVALAGMDALRGNLYDRLSEAPTATLTTLRRGDLMTRAGSDVDEVGNVVVKTLLPSLVAAIVGVGTVGVITIISPAAGAILACTLVVSGIVAPALITQSVRLAETQGSQARTDIAATTLAVLEGATELSVAGTLSHAKSSLARSETRLSTALAHSARLSALARGLDVCAMGTAVIGALLIGIPQTTSGTLAQVLLAVIVLIPLSSFEGVAELAPAASQLVRSAQAAQRMCALLDDEVPTEAHTIPEGPTVIEARDLAIGWPGGPTLATGISLTLRPGSS
;
A
#
# COMPACT_ATOMS: atom_id res chain seq x y z
N SER A 1 -11.94 -18.60 2.08
CA SER A 1 -10.97 -17.51 1.79
C SER A 1 -10.55 -16.76 3.06
N HIS A 2 -11.49 -16.34 3.94
CA HIS A 2 -11.16 -15.58 5.16
C HIS A 2 -10.26 -16.35 6.15
N LYS A 3 -10.49 -17.63 6.36
CA LYS A 3 -9.65 -18.49 7.20
C LYS A 3 -8.19 -18.59 6.69
N VAL A 4 -8.00 -18.63 5.37
CA VAL A 4 -6.66 -18.67 4.76
C VAL A 4 -5.93 -17.35 4.97
N ALA A 5 -6.62 -16.22 4.82
CA ALA A 5 -6.05 -14.91 5.07
C ALA A 5 -5.63 -14.74 6.55
N LEU A 6 -6.49 -15.16 7.48
CA LEU A 6 -6.19 -15.12 8.93
C LEU A 6 -4.99 -16.01 9.28
N ALA A 7 -4.95 -17.25 8.79
CA ALA A 7 -3.82 -18.15 9.03
C ALA A 7 -2.50 -17.61 8.43
N GLY A 8 -2.57 -16.95 7.26
CA GLY A 8 -1.43 -16.28 6.67
C GLY A 8 -0.94 -15.08 7.49
N MET A 9 -1.87 -14.28 8.03
CA MET A 9 -1.52 -13.16 8.92
C MET A 9 -0.88 -13.64 10.23
N ASP A 10 -1.40 -14.72 10.83
CA ASP A 10 -0.83 -15.30 12.05
C ASP A 10 0.58 -15.85 11.80
N ALA A 11 0.80 -16.53 10.68
CA ALA A 11 2.14 -16.99 10.29
C ALA A 11 3.12 -15.84 10.04
N LEU A 12 2.67 -14.76 9.38
CA LEU A 12 3.50 -13.57 9.14
C LEU A 12 3.86 -12.87 10.46
N ARG A 13 2.91 -12.76 11.40
CA ARG A 13 3.18 -12.19 12.73
C ARG A 13 4.18 -13.04 13.51
N GLY A 14 4.01 -14.36 13.49
CA GLY A 14 4.94 -15.30 14.14
C GLY A 14 6.36 -15.14 13.58
N ASN A 15 6.52 -15.23 12.27
CA ASN A 15 7.82 -15.05 11.61
C ASN A 15 8.46 -13.68 11.89
N LEU A 16 7.67 -12.61 11.90
CA LEU A 16 8.17 -11.27 12.24
C LEU A 16 8.65 -11.21 13.69
N TYR A 17 7.88 -11.81 14.60
CA TYR A 17 8.24 -11.85 16.03
C TYR A 17 9.51 -12.66 16.28
N ASP A 18 9.63 -13.84 15.65
CA ASP A 18 10.82 -14.69 15.74
C ASP A 18 12.07 -13.95 15.23
N ARG A 19 11.97 -13.31 14.07
CA ARG A 19 13.06 -12.50 13.50
C ARG A 19 13.44 -11.31 14.36
N LEU A 20 12.46 -10.60 14.92
CA LEU A 20 12.73 -9.48 15.84
C LEU A 20 13.35 -9.94 17.16
N SER A 21 13.02 -11.14 17.65
CA SER A 21 13.61 -11.70 18.87
C SER A 21 15.08 -12.10 18.68
N GLU A 22 15.47 -12.47 17.46
CA GLU A 22 16.83 -12.83 17.07
C GLU A 22 17.65 -11.63 16.55
N ALA A 23 16.99 -10.47 16.33
CA ALA A 23 17.63 -9.29 15.77
C ALA A 23 18.71 -8.71 16.71
N PRO A 24 19.84 -8.24 16.17
CA PRO A 24 20.88 -7.57 16.96
C PRO A 24 20.32 -6.34 17.70
N THR A 25 20.78 -6.12 18.93
CA THR A 25 20.38 -4.95 19.74
C THR A 25 20.61 -3.63 18.99
N ALA A 26 21.63 -3.57 18.13
CA ALA A 26 21.91 -2.41 17.29
C ALA A 26 20.76 -2.07 16.34
N THR A 27 20.17 -3.04 15.68
CA THR A 27 18.99 -2.88 14.80
C THR A 27 17.77 -2.42 15.60
N LEU A 28 17.55 -3.04 16.77
CA LEU A 28 16.41 -2.71 17.64
C LEU A 28 16.48 -1.29 18.19
N THR A 29 17.70 -0.75 18.45
CA THR A 29 17.87 0.61 18.97
C THR A 29 17.63 1.70 17.91
N THR A 30 17.78 1.38 16.63
CA THR A 30 17.47 2.30 15.53
C THR A 30 15.97 2.42 15.26
N LEU A 31 15.19 1.43 15.67
CA LEU A 31 13.75 1.36 15.46
C LEU A 31 12.99 2.06 16.59
N ARG A 32 12.09 2.95 16.24
CA ARG A 32 11.17 3.55 17.22
C ARG A 32 10.11 2.52 17.63
N ARG A 33 9.79 2.47 18.92
CA ARG A 33 8.74 1.57 19.44
C ARG A 33 7.42 1.67 18.67
N GLY A 34 7.04 2.88 18.25
CA GLY A 34 5.85 3.12 17.45
C GLY A 34 5.90 2.46 16.07
N ASP A 35 7.06 2.46 15.42
CA ASP A 35 7.25 1.81 14.12
C ASP A 35 7.11 0.30 14.22
N LEU A 36 7.67 -0.33 15.26
CA LEU A 36 7.52 -1.76 15.51
C LEU A 36 6.06 -2.17 15.71
N MET A 37 5.33 -1.41 16.51
CA MET A 37 3.89 -1.65 16.74
C MET A 37 3.06 -1.50 15.46
N THR A 38 3.38 -0.50 14.63
CA THR A 38 2.71 -0.30 13.34
C THR A 38 3.00 -1.45 12.37
N ARG A 39 4.26 -1.91 12.30
CA ARG A 39 4.67 -2.99 11.40
C ARG A 39 4.11 -4.34 11.82
N ALA A 40 4.17 -4.66 13.13
CA ALA A 40 3.62 -5.91 13.66
C ALA A 40 2.08 -5.97 13.65
N GLY A 41 1.41 -4.82 13.68
CA GLY A 41 -0.04 -4.70 13.64
C GLY A 41 -0.55 -4.38 12.24
N SER A 42 -0.63 -3.09 11.90
CA SER A 42 -1.32 -2.63 10.69
C SER A 42 -0.68 -3.07 9.39
N ASP A 43 0.66 -3.19 9.30
CA ASP A 43 1.32 -3.60 8.07
C ASP A 43 1.06 -5.09 7.75
N VAL A 44 1.05 -5.96 8.75
CA VAL A 44 0.66 -7.38 8.57
C VAL A 44 -0.79 -7.50 8.11
N ASP A 45 -1.70 -6.73 8.72
CA ASP A 45 -3.12 -6.72 8.33
C ASP A 45 -3.30 -6.20 6.90
N GLU A 46 -2.52 -5.19 6.51
CA GLU A 46 -2.57 -4.62 5.16
C GLU A 46 -2.08 -5.62 4.10
N VAL A 47 -1.02 -6.38 4.38
CA VAL A 47 -0.54 -7.47 3.51
C VAL A 47 -1.57 -8.60 3.43
N GLY A 48 -2.16 -9.00 4.56
CA GLY A 48 -3.19 -10.03 4.60
C GLY A 48 -4.45 -9.67 3.81
N ASN A 49 -4.80 -8.39 3.76
CA ASN A 49 -5.93 -7.87 3.01
C ASN A 49 -5.80 -8.01 1.48
N VAL A 50 -4.59 -8.21 0.93
CA VAL A 50 -4.36 -8.41 -0.52
C VAL A 50 -5.24 -9.51 -1.09
N VAL A 51 -5.32 -10.66 -0.40
CA VAL A 51 -6.07 -11.82 -0.90
C VAL A 51 -7.56 -11.51 -1.01
N VAL A 52 -8.12 -10.89 0.02
CA VAL A 52 -9.59 -10.66 0.10
C VAL A 52 -10.01 -9.42 -0.68
N LYS A 53 -9.23 -8.34 -0.60
CA LYS A 53 -9.61 -7.03 -1.14
C LYS A 53 -9.01 -6.72 -2.52
N THR A 54 -8.05 -7.54 -2.99
CA THR A 54 -7.44 -7.34 -4.31
C THR A 54 -7.61 -8.56 -5.20
N LEU A 55 -7.09 -9.71 -4.79
CA LEU A 55 -7.05 -10.89 -5.65
C LEU A 55 -8.45 -11.42 -5.94
N LEU A 56 -9.29 -11.54 -4.92
CA LEU A 56 -10.64 -12.10 -5.08
C LEU A 56 -11.53 -11.20 -5.97
N PRO A 57 -11.67 -9.88 -5.74
CA PRO A 57 -12.47 -9.02 -6.63
C PRO A 57 -11.91 -9.00 -8.06
N SER A 58 -10.59 -8.98 -8.24
CA SER A 58 -9.97 -9.00 -9.57
C SER A 58 -10.28 -10.28 -10.34
N LEU A 59 -10.25 -11.43 -9.67
CA LEU A 59 -10.58 -12.71 -10.28
C LEU A 59 -12.05 -12.79 -10.66
N VAL A 60 -12.95 -12.33 -9.77
CA VAL A 60 -14.39 -12.28 -10.04
C VAL A 60 -14.70 -11.37 -11.22
N ALA A 61 -14.12 -10.15 -11.25
CA ALA A 61 -14.29 -9.21 -12.35
C ALA A 61 -13.80 -9.80 -13.68
N ALA A 62 -12.67 -10.50 -13.70
CA ALA A 62 -12.12 -11.14 -14.88
C ALA A 62 -13.04 -12.27 -15.39
N ILE A 63 -13.49 -13.17 -14.51
CA ILE A 63 -14.37 -14.28 -14.89
C ILE A 63 -15.72 -13.77 -15.41
N VAL A 64 -16.34 -12.83 -14.69
CA VAL A 64 -17.63 -12.25 -15.08
C VAL A 64 -17.48 -11.47 -16.38
N GLY A 65 -16.43 -10.64 -16.50
CA GLY A 65 -16.18 -9.83 -17.71
C GLY A 65 -15.97 -10.70 -18.95
N VAL A 66 -15.08 -11.71 -18.87
CA VAL A 66 -14.82 -12.63 -19.98
C VAL A 66 -16.07 -13.44 -20.33
N GLY A 67 -16.77 -13.95 -19.32
CA GLY A 67 -18.03 -14.69 -19.52
C GLY A 67 -19.10 -13.84 -20.23
N THR A 68 -19.26 -12.59 -19.77
CA THR A 68 -20.23 -11.66 -20.37
C THR A 68 -19.88 -11.29 -21.81
N VAL A 69 -18.62 -10.95 -22.08
CA VAL A 69 -18.13 -10.67 -23.44
C VAL A 69 -18.36 -11.89 -24.33
N GLY A 70 -18.08 -13.10 -23.86
CA GLY A 70 -18.34 -14.34 -24.60
C GLY A 70 -19.81 -14.53 -24.98
N VAL A 71 -20.71 -14.39 -24.00
CA VAL A 71 -22.15 -14.49 -24.22
C VAL A 71 -22.67 -13.45 -25.24
N ILE A 72 -22.28 -12.17 -25.03
CA ILE A 72 -22.73 -11.09 -25.93
C ILE A 72 -22.13 -11.24 -27.33
N THR A 73 -20.87 -11.72 -27.48
CA THR A 73 -20.27 -11.98 -28.79
C THR A 73 -20.98 -13.08 -29.58
N ILE A 74 -21.48 -14.12 -28.90
CA ILE A 74 -22.28 -15.19 -29.55
C ILE A 74 -23.60 -14.63 -30.09
N ILE A 75 -24.23 -13.70 -29.36
CA ILE A 75 -25.50 -13.09 -29.74
C ILE A 75 -25.30 -12.04 -30.84
N SER A 76 -24.35 -11.12 -30.65
CA SER A 76 -24.02 -10.07 -31.62
C SER A 76 -22.50 -9.76 -31.51
N PRO A 77 -21.68 -10.20 -32.49
CA PRO A 77 -20.26 -10.00 -32.48
C PRO A 77 -19.84 -8.52 -32.37
N ALA A 78 -20.58 -7.63 -33.02
CA ALA A 78 -20.32 -6.20 -33.00
C ALA A 78 -20.56 -5.58 -31.60
N ALA A 79 -21.66 -5.98 -30.93
CA ALA A 79 -21.93 -5.54 -29.55
C ALA A 79 -20.89 -6.12 -28.57
N GLY A 80 -20.46 -7.38 -28.76
CA GLY A 80 -19.43 -8.03 -27.98
C GLY A 80 -18.09 -7.33 -28.09
N ALA A 81 -17.70 -6.89 -29.30
CA ALA A 81 -16.47 -6.14 -29.51
C ALA A 81 -16.47 -4.77 -28.81
N ILE A 82 -17.59 -4.02 -28.85
CA ILE A 82 -17.72 -2.76 -28.10
C ILE A 82 -17.61 -3.01 -26.60
N LEU A 83 -18.32 -4.02 -26.08
CA LEU A 83 -18.25 -4.38 -24.68
C LEU A 83 -16.83 -4.79 -24.26
N ALA A 84 -16.13 -5.58 -25.06
CA ALA A 84 -14.76 -5.97 -24.78
C ALA A 84 -13.83 -4.74 -24.69
N CYS A 85 -13.91 -3.82 -25.67
CA CYS A 85 -13.12 -2.59 -25.66
C CYS A 85 -13.41 -1.72 -24.42
N THR A 86 -14.69 -1.53 -24.08
CA THR A 86 -15.07 -0.69 -22.95
C THR A 86 -14.70 -1.34 -21.60
N LEU A 87 -14.83 -2.67 -21.46
CA LEU A 87 -14.38 -3.39 -20.27
C LEU A 87 -12.86 -3.40 -20.12
N VAL A 88 -12.08 -3.46 -21.21
CA VAL A 88 -10.62 -3.33 -21.15
C VAL A 88 -10.23 -1.93 -20.69
N VAL A 89 -10.87 -0.89 -21.21
CA VAL A 89 -10.63 0.49 -20.78
C VAL A 89 -10.97 0.67 -19.29
N SER A 90 -12.13 0.24 -18.85
CA SER A 90 -12.56 0.34 -17.46
C SER A 90 -11.74 -0.57 -16.53
N GLY A 91 -11.45 -1.80 -16.93
CA GLY A 91 -10.78 -2.80 -16.12
C GLY A 91 -9.25 -2.67 -16.05
N ILE A 92 -8.62 -1.94 -16.97
CA ILE A 92 -7.15 -1.77 -17.00
C ILE A 92 -6.76 -0.31 -16.84
N VAL A 93 -7.32 0.61 -17.64
CA VAL A 93 -6.88 2.01 -17.65
C VAL A 93 -7.34 2.73 -16.37
N ALA A 94 -8.58 2.54 -15.94
CA ALA A 94 -9.09 3.18 -14.73
C ALA A 94 -8.33 2.73 -13.46
N PRO A 95 -8.11 1.43 -13.18
CA PRO A 95 -7.29 0.99 -12.06
C PRO A 95 -5.82 1.45 -12.14
N ALA A 96 -5.22 1.54 -13.35
CA ALA A 96 -3.88 2.07 -13.52
C ALA A 96 -3.77 3.55 -13.10
N LEU A 97 -4.75 4.38 -13.48
CA LEU A 97 -4.85 5.77 -13.03
C LEU A 97 -5.03 5.88 -11.50
N ILE A 98 -5.86 5.02 -10.91
CA ILE A 98 -6.04 4.95 -9.46
C ILE A 98 -4.74 4.57 -8.76
N THR A 99 -4.01 3.57 -9.28
CA THR A 99 -2.71 3.16 -8.73
C THR A 99 -1.72 4.32 -8.71
N GLN A 100 -1.63 5.07 -9.81
CA GLN A 100 -0.78 6.25 -9.91
C GLN A 100 -1.22 7.35 -8.92
N SER A 101 -2.52 7.61 -8.83
CA SER A 101 -3.11 8.55 -7.91
C SER A 101 -2.75 8.25 -6.45
N VAL A 102 -2.91 7.00 -6.02
CA VAL A 102 -2.63 6.57 -4.65
C VAL A 102 -1.13 6.64 -4.35
N ARG A 103 -0.26 6.21 -5.27
CA ARG A 103 1.19 6.33 -5.10
C ARG A 103 1.64 7.77 -4.89
N LEU A 104 1.12 8.71 -5.67
CA LEU A 104 1.43 10.13 -5.52
C LEU A 104 0.94 10.68 -4.18
N ALA A 105 -0.29 10.32 -3.76
CA ALA A 105 -0.83 10.73 -2.47
C ALA A 105 -0.03 10.19 -1.30
N GLU A 106 0.42 8.93 -1.36
CA GLU A 106 1.20 8.31 -0.29
C GLU A 106 2.61 8.89 -0.20
N THR A 107 3.34 9.02 -1.31
CA THR A 107 4.72 9.50 -1.28
C THR A 107 4.83 10.97 -0.86
N GLN A 108 4.02 11.86 -1.44
CA GLN A 108 4.07 13.29 -1.14
C GLN A 108 3.27 13.66 0.11
N GLY A 109 2.15 12.97 0.37
CA GLY A 109 1.30 13.23 1.51
C GLY A 109 1.88 12.74 2.83
N SER A 110 2.61 11.63 2.84
CA SER A 110 3.21 11.06 4.07
C SER A 110 4.23 12.01 4.69
N GLN A 111 5.15 12.55 3.87
CA GLN A 111 6.14 13.51 4.36
C GLN A 111 5.48 14.78 4.91
N ALA A 112 4.50 15.34 4.18
CA ALA A 112 3.79 16.54 4.63
C ALA A 112 3.03 16.30 5.95
N ARG A 113 2.42 15.12 6.14
CA ARG A 113 1.76 14.76 7.41
C ARG A 113 2.75 14.67 8.57
N THR A 114 3.93 14.09 8.35
CA THR A 114 4.99 14.02 9.36
C THR A 114 5.48 15.41 9.74
N ASP A 115 5.71 16.29 8.76
CA ASP A 115 6.13 17.67 8.99
C ASP A 115 5.07 18.48 9.76
N ILE A 116 3.78 18.30 9.41
CA ILE A 116 2.66 18.91 10.12
C ILE A 116 2.63 18.43 11.58
N ALA A 117 2.69 17.12 11.81
CA ALA A 117 2.66 16.56 13.17
C ALA A 117 3.82 17.04 14.02
N ALA A 118 5.05 17.01 13.49
CA ALA A 118 6.24 17.49 14.19
C ALA A 118 6.17 18.98 14.52
N THR A 119 5.77 19.82 13.53
CA THR A 119 5.64 21.27 13.73
C THR A 119 4.53 21.59 14.71
N THR A 120 3.40 20.90 14.64
CA THR A 120 2.26 21.12 15.56
C THR A 120 2.67 20.77 16.99
N LEU A 121 3.37 19.65 17.20
CA LEU A 121 3.85 19.24 18.51
C LEU A 121 4.84 20.27 19.06
N ALA A 122 5.81 20.69 18.26
CA ALA A 122 6.77 21.71 18.66
C ALA A 122 6.12 23.06 19.02
N VAL A 123 5.07 23.44 18.29
CA VAL A 123 4.30 24.68 18.63
C VAL A 123 3.50 24.50 19.92
N LEU A 124 2.91 23.33 20.17
CA LEU A 124 2.14 23.07 21.39
C LEU A 124 3.04 23.02 22.63
N GLU A 125 4.17 22.33 22.55
CA GLU A 125 5.12 22.20 23.67
C GLU A 125 5.89 23.49 23.94
N GLY A 126 6.31 24.19 22.88
CA GLY A 126 7.13 25.41 22.98
C GLY A 126 6.38 26.73 22.76
N ALA A 127 5.05 26.76 22.85
CA ALA A 127 4.24 27.95 22.49
C ALA A 127 4.67 29.23 23.23
N THR A 128 4.96 29.12 24.51
CA THR A 128 5.38 30.24 25.36
C THR A 128 6.77 30.73 24.94
N GLU A 129 7.72 29.83 24.74
CA GLU A 129 9.09 30.14 24.34
C GLU A 129 9.15 30.77 22.95
N LEU A 130 8.41 30.17 21.98
CA LEU A 130 8.28 30.69 20.62
C LEU A 130 7.65 32.08 20.57
N SER A 131 6.71 32.36 21.48
CA SER A 131 6.08 33.67 21.61
C SER A 131 7.03 34.71 22.15
N VAL A 132 7.77 34.38 23.22
CA VAL A 132 8.80 35.27 23.82
C VAL A 132 9.94 35.51 22.83
N ALA A 133 10.39 34.49 22.10
CA ALA A 133 11.40 34.60 21.08
C ALA A 133 10.93 35.33 19.79
N GLY A 134 9.63 35.63 19.65
CA GLY A 134 9.06 36.26 18.46
C GLY A 134 9.02 35.37 17.21
N THR A 135 9.29 34.06 17.35
CA THR A 135 9.39 33.10 16.23
C THR A 135 8.11 32.32 15.96
N LEU A 136 7.05 32.56 16.73
CA LEU A 136 5.75 31.89 16.58
C LEU A 136 5.15 32.09 15.18
N SER A 137 5.30 33.27 14.59
CA SER A 137 4.82 33.57 13.23
C SER A 137 5.54 32.74 12.17
N HIS A 138 6.85 32.47 12.37
CA HIS A 138 7.64 31.62 11.49
C HIS A 138 7.18 30.15 11.56
N ALA A 139 6.95 29.64 12.77
CA ALA A 139 6.43 28.29 12.98
C ALA A 139 5.04 28.12 12.34
N LYS A 140 4.13 29.09 12.50
CA LYS A 140 2.83 29.10 11.84
C LYS A 140 2.94 29.12 10.31
N SER A 141 3.85 29.91 9.75
CA SER A 141 4.08 29.96 8.30
C SER A 141 4.68 28.65 7.76
N SER A 142 5.51 27.95 8.53
CA SER A 142 6.02 26.64 8.20
C SER A 142 4.90 25.59 8.16
N LEU A 143 4.03 25.60 9.17
CA LEU A 143 2.85 24.72 9.22
C LEU A 143 1.94 24.96 8.00
N ALA A 144 1.60 26.22 7.70
CA ALA A 144 0.78 26.57 6.55
C ALA A 144 1.39 26.11 5.20
N ARG A 145 2.72 26.14 5.05
CA ARG A 145 3.39 25.60 3.86
C ARG A 145 3.24 24.07 3.76
N SER A 146 3.38 23.35 4.87
CA SER A 146 3.22 21.90 4.89
C SER A 146 1.76 21.49 4.63
N GLU A 147 0.79 22.21 5.17
CA GLU A 147 -0.63 22.03 4.87
C GLU A 147 -0.94 22.30 3.39
N THR A 148 -0.35 23.34 2.79
CA THR A 148 -0.52 23.60 1.36
C THR A 148 0.07 22.49 0.50
N ARG A 149 1.24 21.96 0.85
CA ARG A 149 1.84 20.81 0.17
C ARG A 149 0.94 19.57 0.24
N LEU A 150 0.41 19.27 1.43
CA LEU A 150 -0.53 18.16 1.61
C LEU A 150 -1.80 18.34 0.78
N SER A 151 -2.40 19.54 0.85
CA SER A 151 -3.61 19.87 0.10
C SER A 151 -3.41 19.76 -1.41
N THR A 152 -2.29 20.25 -1.95
CA THR A 152 -1.98 20.16 -3.38
C THR A 152 -1.75 18.71 -3.81
N ALA A 153 -1.05 17.88 -3.01
CA ALA A 153 -0.86 16.46 -3.28
C ALA A 153 -2.19 15.71 -3.31
N LEU A 154 -3.06 15.96 -2.32
CA LEU A 154 -4.40 15.37 -2.25
C LEU A 154 -5.30 15.83 -3.40
N ALA A 155 -5.26 17.12 -3.79
CA ALA A 155 -6.02 17.65 -4.91
C ALA A 155 -5.58 17.00 -6.24
N HIS A 156 -4.28 16.80 -6.45
CA HIS A 156 -3.77 16.12 -7.63
C HIS A 156 -4.22 14.65 -7.70
N SER A 157 -4.09 13.94 -6.59
CA SER A 157 -4.59 12.57 -6.45
C SER A 157 -6.10 12.47 -6.70
N ALA A 158 -6.89 13.41 -6.12
CA ALA A 158 -8.34 13.45 -6.31
C ALA A 158 -8.73 13.67 -7.78
N ARG A 159 -8.00 14.51 -8.54
CA ARG A 159 -8.24 14.71 -9.97
C ARG A 159 -8.02 13.44 -10.78
N LEU A 160 -6.92 12.72 -10.55
CA LEU A 160 -6.67 11.45 -11.22
C LEU A 160 -7.73 10.39 -10.89
N SER A 161 -8.14 10.32 -9.64
CA SER A 161 -9.22 9.42 -9.20
C SER A 161 -10.57 9.80 -9.81
N ALA A 162 -10.86 11.10 -9.96
CA ALA A 162 -12.07 11.57 -10.61
C ALA A 162 -12.07 11.26 -12.12
N LEU A 163 -10.91 11.42 -12.80
CA LEU A 163 -10.76 11.03 -14.20
C LEU A 163 -10.98 9.53 -14.39
N ALA A 164 -10.41 8.69 -13.52
CA ALA A 164 -10.59 7.24 -13.57
C ALA A 164 -12.08 6.85 -13.45
N ARG A 165 -12.79 7.46 -12.48
CA ARG A 165 -14.24 7.22 -12.30
C ARG A 165 -15.07 7.75 -13.48
N GLY A 166 -14.71 8.94 -14.00
CA GLY A 166 -15.34 9.50 -15.19
C GLY A 166 -15.18 8.60 -16.40
N LEU A 167 -13.98 8.05 -16.61
CA LEU A 167 -13.69 7.10 -17.67
C LEU A 167 -14.52 5.83 -17.55
N ASP A 168 -14.69 5.31 -16.33
CA ASP A 168 -15.50 4.13 -16.03
C ASP A 168 -16.98 4.35 -16.39
N VAL A 169 -17.56 5.47 -15.96
CA VAL A 169 -18.93 5.86 -16.30
C VAL A 169 -19.11 6.07 -17.81
N CYS A 170 -18.14 6.72 -18.48
CA CYS A 170 -18.16 6.90 -19.93
C CYS A 170 -18.06 5.57 -20.68
N ALA A 171 -17.21 4.64 -20.21
CA ALA A 171 -17.09 3.31 -20.79
C ALA A 171 -18.39 2.52 -20.68
N MET A 172 -19.03 2.54 -19.51
CA MET A 172 -20.33 1.92 -19.30
C MET A 172 -21.39 2.54 -20.21
N GLY A 173 -21.49 3.87 -20.26
CA GLY A 173 -22.43 4.58 -21.14
C GLY A 173 -22.21 4.24 -22.61
N THR A 174 -20.95 4.18 -23.06
CA THR A 174 -20.59 3.80 -24.44
C THR A 174 -20.99 2.36 -24.75
N ALA A 175 -20.81 1.42 -23.81
CA ALA A 175 -21.23 0.04 -23.97
C ALA A 175 -22.74 -0.07 -24.15
N VAL A 176 -23.52 0.62 -23.32
CA VAL A 176 -24.99 0.60 -23.38
C VAL A 176 -25.50 1.27 -24.66
N ILE A 177 -25.00 2.46 -25.00
CA ILE A 177 -25.40 3.16 -26.23
C ILE A 177 -24.98 2.37 -27.46
N GLY A 178 -23.79 1.79 -27.48
CA GLY A 178 -23.31 0.95 -28.57
C GLY A 178 -24.16 -0.31 -28.74
N ALA A 179 -24.57 -0.95 -27.64
CA ALA A 179 -25.46 -2.09 -27.65
C ALA A 179 -26.85 -1.74 -28.24
N LEU A 180 -27.39 -0.56 -27.94
CA LEU A 180 -28.66 -0.08 -28.49
C LEU A 180 -28.54 0.27 -29.98
N LEU A 181 -27.49 0.99 -30.39
CA LEU A 181 -27.25 1.38 -31.77
C LEU A 181 -27.10 0.17 -32.72
N ILE A 182 -26.49 -0.90 -32.21
CA ILE A 182 -26.34 -2.16 -32.98
C ILE A 182 -27.58 -3.04 -32.85
N GLY A 183 -28.13 -3.17 -31.65
CA GLY A 183 -29.23 -4.13 -31.38
C GLY A 183 -30.56 -3.69 -31.94
N ILE A 184 -30.91 -2.38 -31.96
CA ILE A 184 -32.19 -1.91 -32.50
C ILE A 184 -32.34 -2.25 -34.00
N PRO A 185 -31.38 -1.93 -34.91
CA PRO A 185 -31.48 -2.31 -36.31
C PRO A 185 -31.52 -3.82 -36.52
N GLN A 186 -30.80 -4.59 -35.71
CA GLN A 186 -30.86 -6.07 -35.79
C GLN A 186 -32.23 -6.64 -35.40
N THR A 187 -32.88 -5.99 -34.44
CA THR A 187 -34.24 -6.40 -34.00
C THR A 187 -35.28 -5.99 -35.04
N THR A 188 -35.17 -4.80 -35.62
CA THR A 188 -36.11 -4.34 -36.68
C THR A 188 -35.99 -5.12 -37.98
N SER A 189 -34.78 -5.62 -38.31
CA SER A 189 -34.51 -6.49 -39.45
C SER A 189 -34.92 -7.96 -39.22
N GLY A 190 -35.33 -8.32 -38.00
CA GLY A 190 -35.71 -9.67 -37.64
C GLY A 190 -34.53 -10.64 -37.39
N THR A 191 -33.29 -10.14 -37.45
CA THR A 191 -32.08 -10.94 -37.20
C THR A 191 -31.81 -11.18 -35.71
N LEU A 192 -32.39 -10.36 -34.81
CA LEU A 192 -32.25 -10.45 -33.35
C LEU A 192 -33.64 -10.47 -32.69
N ALA A 193 -33.90 -11.43 -31.82
CA ALA A 193 -35.15 -11.47 -31.05
C ALA A 193 -35.16 -10.29 -30.03
N GLN A 194 -36.36 -9.71 -29.80
CA GLN A 194 -36.53 -8.57 -28.88
C GLN A 194 -36.01 -8.87 -27.44
N VAL A 195 -36.18 -10.12 -26.98
CA VAL A 195 -35.67 -10.54 -25.66
C VAL A 195 -34.17 -10.51 -25.63
N LEU A 196 -33.46 -10.85 -26.71
CA LEU A 196 -31.99 -10.80 -26.78
C LEU A 196 -31.47 -9.38 -26.82
N LEU A 197 -32.22 -8.40 -27.32
CA LEU A 197 -31.88 -6.99 -27.21
C LEU A 197 -31.81 -6.56 -25.74
N ALA A 198 -32.79 -6.95 -24.92
CA ALA A 198 -32.75 -6.68 -23.49
C ALA A 198 -31.52 -7.30 -22.81
N VAL A 199 -31.16 -8.53 -23.21
CA VAL A 199 -29.98 -9.23 -22.70
C VAL A 199 -28.68 -8.46 -23.04
N ILE A 200 -28.52 -8.02 -24.30
CA ILE A 200 -27.34 -7.29 -24.77
C ILE A 200 -27.17 -5.93 -24.05
N VAL A 201 -28.27 -5.32 -23.60
CA VAL A 201 -28.26 -4.02 -22.90
C VAL A 201 -28.07 -4.19 -21.39
N LEU A 202 -28.72 -5.15 -20.75
CA LEU A 202 -28.78 -5.30 -19.31
C LEU A 202 -27.55 -6.04 -18.71
N ILE A 203 -27.08 -7.09 -19.40
CA ILE A 203 -25.96 -7.89 -18.90
C ILE A 203 -24.66 -7.05 -18.75
N PRO A 204 -24.28 -6.16 -19.71
CA PRO A 204 -23.14 -5.28 -19.51
C PRO A 204 -23.18 -4.46 -18.22
N LEU A 205 -24.35 -3.95 -17.80
CA LEU A 205 -24.48 -3.19 -16.55
C LEU A 205 -23.94 -3.98 -15.34
N SER A 206 -24.34 -5.24 -15.21
CA SER A 206 -23.86 -6.12 -14.13
C SER A 206 -22.35 -6.36 -14.20
N SER A 207 -21.78 -6.41 -15.41
CA SER A 207 -20.33 -6.57 -15.60
C SER A 207 -19.54 -5.35 -15.14
N PHE A 208 -20.06 -4.14 -15.40
CA PHE A 208 -19.43 -2.90 -14.93
C PHE A 208 -19.47 -2.76 -13.40
N GLU A 209 -20.50 -3.29 -12.72
CA GLU A 209 -20.49 -3.36 -11.24
C GLU A 209 -19.32 -4.19 -10.71
N GLY A 210 -19.02 -5.33 -11.35
CA GLY A 210 -17.85 -6.15 -11.01
C GLY A 210 -16.53 -5.44 -11.27
N VAL A 211 -16.44 -4.69 -12.37
CA VAL A 211 -15.23 -3.92 -12.74
C VAL A 211 -15.04 -2.71 -11.82
N ALA A 212 -16.11 -2.09 -11.31
CA ALA A 212 -16.01 -0.97 -10.38
C ALA A 212 -15.25 -1.33 -9.08
N GLU A 213 -15.27 -2.60 -8.68
CA GLU A 213 -14.50 -3.10 -7.53
C GLU A 213 -12.97 -3.16 -7.78
N LEU A 214 -12.52 -3.03 -9.04
CA LEU A 214 -11.09 -3.01 -9.36
C LEU A 214 -10.39 -1.72 -8.90
N ALA A 215 -11.10 -0.60 -8.80
CA ALA A 215 -10.55 0.66 -8.32
C ALA A 215 -10.15 0.60 -6.84
N PRO A 216 -11.00 0.18 -5.88
CA PRO A 216 -10.59 -0.07 -4.51
C PRO A 216 -9.55 -1.19 -4.39
N ALA A 217 -9.64 -2.25 -5.21
CA ALA A 217 -8.65 -3.32 -5.25
C ALA A 217 -7.25 -2.82 -5.64
N ALA A 218 -7.16 -1.95 -6.66
CA ALA A 218 -5.90 -1.32 -7.07
C ALA A 218 -5.30 -0.42 -5.97
N SER A 219 -6.15 0.34 -5.27
CA SER A 219 -5.73 1.16 -4.12
C SER A 219 -5.18 0.30 -2.98
N GLN A 220 -5.86 -0.81 -2.70
CA GLN A 220 -5.42 -1.79 -1.69
C GLN A 220 -4.07 -2.40 -2.06
N LEU A 221 -3.88 -2.79 -3.33
CA LEU A 221 -2.63 -3.37 -3.81
C LEU A 221 -1.43 -2.44 -3.57
N VAL A 222 -1.59 -1.14 -3.81
CA VAL A 222 -0.52 -0.15 -3.56
C VAL A 222 -0.17 -0.09 -2.07
N ARG A 223 -1.18 0.01 -1.20
CA ARG A 223 -0.94 0.06 0.26
C ARG A 223 -0.28 -1.22 0.77
N SER A 224 -0.76 -2.37 0.34
CA SER A 224 -0.19 -3.66 0.75
C SER A 224 1.23 -3.86 0.22
N ALA A 225 1.54 -3.41 -1.01
CA ALA A 225 2.89 -3.47 -1.54
C ALA A 225 3.86 -2.59 -0.72
N GLN A 226 3.43 -1.41 -0.29
CA GLN A 226 4.23 -0.53 0.58
C GLN A 226 4.42 -1.14 1.98
N ALA A 227 3.37 -1.73 2.55
CA ALA A 227 3.47 -2.45 3.84
C ALA A 227 4.44 -3.62 3.74
N ALA A 228 4.36 -4.42 2.67
CA ALA A 228 5.29 -5.52 2.41
C ALA A 228 6.74 -5.02 2.27
N GLN A 229 6.98 -3.92 1.55
CA GLN A 229 8.32 -3.33 1.43
C GLN A 229 8.89 -2.90 2.79
N ARG A 230 8.06 -2.28 3.65
CA ARG A 230 8.50 -1.90 5.01
C ARG A 230 8.79 -3.13 5.87
N MET A 231 8.04 -4.21 5.71
CA MET A 231 8.30 -5.48 6.42
C MET A 231 9.57 -6.17 5.91
N CYS A 232 9.76 -6.25 4.58
CA CYS A 232 10.97 -6.83 4.00
C CYS A 232 12.23 -6.08 4.44
N ALA A 233 12.19 -4.75 4.48
CA ALA A 233 13.32 -3.95 4.96
C ALA A 233 13.74 -4.24 6.41
N LEU A 234 12.84 -4.80 7.24
CA LEU A 234 13.17 -5.29 8.58
C LEU A 234 13.78 -6.72 8.56
N LEU A 235 13.37 -7.51 7.58
CA LEU A 235 13.77 -8.92 7.47
C LEU A 235 15.10 -9.08 6.72
N ASP A 236 15.46 -8.11 5.87
CA ASP A 236 16.67 -8.11 5.05
C ASP A 236 17.92 -7.60 5.79
N ASP A 237 17.77 -7.03 6.99
CA ASP A 237 18.93 -6.75 7.84
C ASP A 237 19.58 -8.10 8.18
N GLU A 238 20.69 -8.40 7.50
CA GLU A 238 21.50 -9.61 7.76
C GLU A 238 21.89 -9.58 9.25
N VAL A 239 21.32 -10.51 10.00
CA VAL A 239 21.84 -10.83 11.33
C VAL A 239 23.23 -11.39 11.08
N PRO A 240 24.31 -10.73 11.54
CA PRO A 240 25.64 -11.30 11.40
C PRO A 240 25.65 -12.62 12.17
N THR A 241 25.43 -13.72 11.46
CA THR A 241 25.48 -15.08 12.03
C THR A 241 26.94 -15.52 12.05
N GLU A 242 27.81 -14.74 12.66
CA GLU A 242 29.03 -15.31 13.19
C GLU A 242 28.69 -15.91 14.56
N ALA A 243 28.12 -17.09 14.54
CA ALA A 243 28.07 -17.94 15.72
C ALA A 243 29.52 -18.30 16.08
N HIS A 244 30.18 -17.41 16.80
CA HIS A 244 31.43 -17.76 17.43
C HIS A 244 31.09 -18.79 18.49
N THR A 245 31.56 -20.02 18.30
CA THR A 245 31.49 -21.10 19.29
C THR A 245 32.14 -20.58 20.56
N ILE A 246 31.33 -20.39 21.59
CA ILE A 246 31.87 -20.02 22.92
C ILE A 246 32.74 -21.22 23.36
N PRO A 247 34.05 -21.00 23.65
CA PRO A 247 34.93 -22.08 24.10
C PRO A 247 34.34 -22.71 25.36
N GLU A 248 34.29 -24.06 25.40
CA GLU A 248 33.90 -24.77 26.59
C GLU A 248 35.03 -24.67 27.65
N GLY A 249 34.72 -24.11 28.80
CA GLY A 249 35.66 -24.03 29.94
C GLY A 249 35.80 -22.63 30.50
N PRO A 250 36.66 -22.42 31.54
CA PRO A 250 36.90 -21.10 32.15
C PRO A 250 37.58 -20.18 31.15
N THR A 251 36.81 -19.25 30.59
CA THR A 251 37.26 -18.34 29.53
C THR A 251 37.69 -17.01 30.13
N VAL A 252 38.89 -16.51 29.78
CA VAL A 252 39.35 -15.18 30.08
C VAL A 252 39.06 -14.27 28.91
N ILE A 253 38.36 -13.16 29.16
CA ILE A 253 38.08 -12.13 28.14
C ILE A 253 39.09 -10.99 28.32
N GLU A 254 39.89 -10.75 27.32
CA GLU A 254 40.90 -9.68 27.33
C GLU A 254 40.56 -8.66 26.24
N ALA A 255 40.28 -7.42 26.65
CA ALA A 255 40.10 -6.31 25.74
C ALA A 255 41.37 -5.43 25.81
N ARG A 256 41.94 -5.09 24.65
CA ARG A 256 43.10 -4.19 24.52
C ARG A 256 42.76 -3.05 23.59
N ASP A 257 42.90 -1.82 24.05
CA ASP A 257 42.66 -0.60 23.28
C ASP A 257 41.29 -0.58 22.59
N LEU A 258 40.26 -1.04 23.33
CA LEU A 258 38.89 -1.15 22.81
C LEU A 258 38.30 0.25 22.66
N ALA A 259 37.71 0.52 21.47
CA ALA A 259 36.84 1.66 21.20
C ALA A 259 35.39 1.24 21.25
N ILE A 260 34.55 1.99 21.97
CA ILE A 260 33.10 1.73 22.07
C ILE A 260 32.34 2.90 21.48
N GLY A 261 31.28 2.58 20.72
CA GLY A 261 30.37 3.54 20.10
C GLY A 261 29.12 2.84 19.61
N TRP A 262 28.10 3.62 19.26
CA TRP A 262 26.92 3.10 18.58
C TRP A 262 27.22 2.89 17.09
N PRO A 263 26.67 1.88 16.43
CA PRO A 263 26.81 1.68 14.99
C PRO A 263 26.40 2.94 14.21
N GLY A 264 27.31 3.47 13.39
CA GLY A 264 27.10 4.72 12.64
C GLY A 264 27.13 6.02 13.47
N GLY A 265 27.38 5.94 14.78
CA GLY A 265 27.46 7.06 15.70
C GLY A 265 28.92 7.48 16.04
N PRO A 266 29.11 8.55 16.81
CA PRO A 266 30.43 8.94 17.31
C PRO A 266 30.96 7.89 18.30
N THR A 267 32.28 7.73 18.33
CA THR A 267 32.96 6.91 19.34
C THR A 267 32.76 7.53 20.72
N LEU A 268 32.23 6.77 21.66
CA LEU A 268 31.90 7.21 23.02
C LEU A 268 33.13 7.14 23.94
N ALA A 269 33.95 6.10 23.77
CA ALA A 269 35.17 5.92 24.53
C ALA A 269 36.22 5.14 23.73
N THR A 270 37.50 5.41 23.96
CA THR A 270 38.66 4.76 23.34
C THR A 270 39.70 4.40 24.39
N GLY A 271 40.61 3.48 24.07
CA GLY A 271 41.74 3.15 24.95
C GLY A 271 41.35 2.27 26.15
N ILE A 272 40.23 1.59 26.09
CA ILE A 272 39.78 0.73 27.18
C ILE A 272 40.53 -0.61 27.12
N SER A 273 41.26 -0.89 28.17
CA SER A 273 41.95 -2.18 28.34
C SER A 273 41.50 -2.83 29.64
N LEU A 274 40.93 -4.03 29.54
CA LEU A 274 40.43 -4.77 30.70
C LEU A 274 40.58 -6.28 30.49
N THR A 275 40.73 -7.00 31.60
CA THR A 275 40.78 -8.46 31.61
C THR A 275 39.72 -8.98 32.59
N LEU A 276 38.80 -9.77 32.08
CA LEU A 276 37.76 -10.43 32.87
C LEU A 276 38.14 -11.89 33.04
N ARG A 277 38.29 -12.34 34.29
CA ARG A 277 38.55 -13.74 34.64
C ARG A 277 37.31 -14.39 35.23
N PRO A 278 37.16 -15.73 35.12
CA PRO A 278 36.05 -16.42 35.74
C PRO A 278 35.92 -16.08 37.22
N GLY A 279 34.75 -15.61 37.67
CA GLY A 279 34.50 -15.19 39.05
C GLY A 279 34.96 -13.80 39.45
N SER A 280 35.52 -13.00 38.51
CA SER A 280 35.80 -11.56 38.78
C SER A 280 34.53 -10.73 38.60
N SER A 281 34.28 -9.82 39.50
CA SER A 281 33.20 -8.82 39.42
C SER A 281 33.83 -7.41 39.49
#